data_55a85a371b3e674c7b56842ce698077b
#
_entry.id   55a85a371b3e674c7b56842ce698077b
#
_cell.length_a   1.000
_cell.length_b   1.000
_cell.length_c   1.000
_cell.angle_alpha   90.00
_cell.angle_beta   90.00
_cell.angle_gamma   90.00
#
_symmetry.space_group_name_H-M   'P 1'
#
loop_
_entity.id
_entity.type
_entity.pdbx_description
1 polymer ?
#
loop_
_entity_poly.entity_id
_entity_poly.type
_entity_poly.pdbx_seq_one_letter_code
_entity_poly.pdbx_strand_id
1 'polypeptide(L)'
;MTTNGFTLKHAVELAQSLTLHAEQTLTRRTQVETLAALVHNTKVRDTLIPAAPDKTVNLLWRAVANAPHATVDATCNALCLAALAAETNDDGLEWLTRSLETNAHHRLTQLLFSVANAGFPFERLRASAYEGFKEAIRQFNEDTYEADVPFVWPDMAACLD
;
A
#
# COMPACT_ATOMS: atom_id res chain seq x y z
N MET A 1 -8.25 -6.59 24.82
CA MET A 1 -8.08 -6.74 24.44
C MET A 1 -8.11 -7.23 23.66
N THR A 2 -8.51 -7.25 23.30
CA THR A 2 -8.08 -7.78 22.70
C THR A 2 -8.45 -7.89 21.42
N THR A 3 -8.10 -7.66 20.65
CA THR A 3 -8.09 -7.85 19.29
C THR A 3 -7.97 -9.25 18.93
N ASN A 4 -8.43 -10.04 19.84
CA ASN A 4 -8.34 -11.45 19.69
C ASN A 4 -8.97 -11.87 18.41
N GLY A 5 -8.28 -12.63 17.63
CA GLY A 5 -8.79 -13.19 16.40
C GLY A 5 -8.58 -12.35 15.18
N PHE A 6 -8.15 -11.09 15.30
CA PHE A 6 -7.82 -10.31 14.12
C PHE A 6 -6.33 -10.46 13.83
N THR A 7 -6.03 -11.31 12.87
CA THR A 7 -4.65 -11.68 12.53
C THR A 7 -4.13 -10.89 11.35
N LEU A 8 -2.85 -11.04 11.07
CA LEU A 8 -2.25 -10.46 9.87
C LEU A 8 -2.95 -10.98 8.61
N LYS A 9 -3.36 -12.26 8.61
CA LYS A 9 -4.12 -12.80 7.48
C LYS A 9 -5.44 -12.07 7.28
N HIS A 10 -6.16 -11.80 8.37
CA HIS A 10 -7.41 -11.04 8.29
C HIS A 10 -7.17 -9.65 7.73
N ALA A 11 -6.09 -9.00 8.17
CA ALA A 11 -5.75 -7.67 7.69
C ALA A 11 -5.46 -7.68 6.18
N VAL A 12 -4.71 -8.68 5.72
CA VAL A 12 -4.42 -8.84 4.28
C VAL A 12 -5.71 -9.07 3.50
N GLU A 13 -6.57 -9.97 3.96
CA GLU A 13 -7.84 -10.26 3.28
C GLU A 13 -8.74 -9.03 3.20
N LEU A 14 -8.83 -8.28 4.30
CA LEU A 14 -9.63 -7.06 4.32
C LEU A 14 -9.06 -6.02 3.36
N ALA A 15 -7.74 -5.80 3.40
CA ALA A 15 -7.09 -4.83 2.51
C ALA A 15 -7.26 -5.22 1.04
N GLN A 16 -7.13 -6.51 0.73
CA GLN A 16 -7.33 -6.99 -0.64
C GLN A 16 -8.76 -6.78 -1.09
N SER A 17 -9.74 -7.04 -0.21
CA SER A 17 -11.15 -6.83 -0.53
C SER A 17 -11.45 -5.35 -0.79
N LEU A 18 -10.96 -4.47 0.07
CA LEU A 18 -11.16 -3.02 -0.11
C LEU A 18 -10.52 -2.51 -1.39
N THR A 19 -9.38 -3.06 -1.76
CA THR A 19 -8.68 -2.68 -2.99
C THR A 19 -9.38 -3.24 -4.22
N LEU A 20 -9.87 -4.48 -4.14
CA LEU A 20 -10.61 -5.11 -5.23
C LEU A 20 -11.88 -4.31 -5.57
N HIS A 21 -12.52 -3.74 -4.54
CA HIS A 21 -13.72 -2.91 -4.72
C HIS A 21 -13.36 -1.43 -4.62
N ALA A 22 -12.29 -1.03 -5.29
CA ALA A 22 -11.71 0.31 -5.17
C ALA A 22 -12.71 1.43 -5.42
N GLU A 23 -13.58 1.27 -6.42
CA GLU A 23 -14.55 2.30 -6.76
C GLU A 23 -15.52 2.57 -5.60
N GLN A 24 -16.00 1.51 -4.96
CA GLN A 24 -16.89 1.65 -3.81
C GLN A 24 -16.13 2.18 -2.59
N THR A 25 -14.92 1.67 -2.36
CA THR A 25 -14.09 2.08 -1.24
C THR A 25 -13.79 3.58 -1.28
N LEU A 26 -13.50 4.10 -2.47
CA LEU A 26 -13.23 5.53 -2.67
C LEU A 26 -14.37 6.42 -2.18
N THR A 27 -15.61 5.95 -2.23
CA THR A 27 -16.76 6.75 -1.83
C THR A 27 -17.07 6.65 -0.34
N ARG A 28 -16.31 5.84 0.40
CA ARG A 28 -16.60 5.56 1.81
C ARG A 28 -15.39 5.95 2.66
N ARG A 29 -15.50 7.14 3.27
CA ARG A 29 -14.41 7.70 4.07
C ARG A 29 -13.87 6.75 5.12
N THR A 30 -14.75 6.07 5.86
CA THR A 30 -14.31 5.14 6.90
C THR A 30 -13.51 3.97 6.34
N GLN A 31 -13.84 3.52 5.13
CA GLN A 31 -13.09 2.43 4.49
C GLN A 31 -11.72 2.90 4.01
N VAL A 32 -11.63 4.14 3.51
CA VAL A 32 -10.34 4.73 3.14
C VAL A 32 -9.44 4.85 4.37
N GLU A 33 -10.00 5.30 5.48
CA GLU A 33 -9.25 5.42 6.74
C GLU A 33 -8.82 4.06 7.27
N THR A 34 -9.69 3.06 7.17
CA THR A 34 -9.34 1.69 7.56
C THR A 34 -8.20 1.17 6.71
N LEU A 35 -8.26 1.41 5.41
CA LEU A 35 -7.19 0.96 4.51
C LEU A 35 -5.86 1.65 4.82
N ALA A 36 -5.91 2.93 5.22
CA ALA A 36 -4.72 3.63 5.67
C ALA A 36 -4.08 2.95 6.89
N ALA A 37 -4.90 2.53 7.84
CA ALA A 37 -4.40 1.80 9.01
C ALA A 37 -3.82 0.44 8.63
N LEU A 38 -4.44 -0.25 7.70
CA LEU A 38 -3.98 -1.57 7.26
C LEU A 38 -2.65 -1.47 6.50
N VAL A 39 -2.53 -0.51 5.59
CA VAL A 39 -1.35 -0.38 4.72
C VAL A 39 -0.15 0.20 5.45
N HIS A 40 -0.32 0.68 6.67
CA HIS A 40 0.79 1.02 7.55
C HIS A 40 1.73 -0.18 7.72
N ASN A 41 1.18 -1.37 7.74
CA ASN A 41 1.96 -2.61 7.87
C ASN A 41 2.57 -2.98 6.52
N THR A 42 3.90 -3.15 6.49
CA THR A 42 4.60 -3.41 5.24
C THR A 42 4.26 -4.76 4.62
N LYS A 43 3.93 -5.75 5.44
CA LYS A 43 3.55 -7.07 4.92
C LYS A 43 2.19 -7.01 4.23
N VAL A 44 1.26 -6.21 4.77
CA VAL A 44 -0.02 -5.95 4.11
C VAL A 44 0.23 -5.24 2.78
N ARG A 45 1.03 -4.17 2.81
CA ARG A 45 1.38 -3.42 1.60
C ARG A 45 1.91 -4.33 0.49
N ASP A 46 2.80 -5.26 0.86
CA ASP A 46 3.46 -6.10 -0.13
C ASP A 46 2.49 -7.04 -0.85
N THR A 47 1.35 -7.35 -0.24
CA THR A 47 0.33 -8.18 -0.89
C THR A 47 -0.56 -7.38 -1.84
N LEU A 48 -0.38 -6.06 -1.90
CA LEU A 48 -1.25 -5.16 -2.66
C LEU A 48 -0.55 -4.57 -3.90
N ILE A 49 0.64 -5.06 -4.22
CA ILE A 49 1.37 -4.60 -5.41
C ILE A 49 0.53 -4.92 -6.65
N PRO A 50 0.20 -3.91 -7.49
CA PRO A 50 -0.64 -4.15 -8.64
C PRO A 50 0.10 -4.89 -9.75
N ALA A 51 -0.63 -5.76 -10.46
CA ALA A 51 -0.06 -6.48 -11.61
C ALA A 51 -0.11 -5.62 -12.88
N ALA A 52 -1.01 -4.63 -12.92
CA ALA A 52 -1.22 -3.79 -14.10
C ALA A 52 -1.61 -2.38 -13.67
N PRO A 53 -1.44 -1.38 -14.54
CA PRO A 53 -1.92 -0.04 -14.21
C PRO A 53 -3.44 -0.06 -14.07
N ASP A 54 -3.95 0.73 -13.12
CA ASP A 54 -5.37 0.80 -12.85
C ASP A 54 -5.69 2.19 -12.30
N LYS A 55 -6.45 2.95 -13.07
CA LYS A 55 -6.76 4.34 -12.74
C LYS A 55 -7.52 4.45 -11.41
N THR A 56 -8.49 3.59 -11.19
CA THR A 56 -9.31 3.63 -9.97
C THR A 56 -8.48 3.24 -8.76
N VAL A 57 -7.64 2.23 -8.89
CA VAL A 57 -6.74 1.81 -7.81
C VAL A 57 -5.72 2.91 -7.50
N ASN A 58 -5.19 3.56 -8.54
CA ASN A 58 -4.30 4.71 -8.35
C ASN A 58 -5.00 5.80 -7.53
N LEU A 59 -6.24 6.14 -7.89
CA LEU A 59 -7.01 7.14 -7.15
C LEU A 59 -7.26 6.71 -5.71
N LEU A 60 -7.52 5.43 -5.50
CA LEU A 60 -7.73 4.90 -4.15
C LEU A 60 -6.50 5.11 -3.29
N TRP A 61 -5.32 4.72 -3.78
CA TRP A 61 -4.09 4.88 -3.00
C TRP A 61 -3.75 6.34 -2.73
N ARG A 62 -4.06 7.23 -3.68
CA ARG A 62 -3.89 8.66 -3.46
C ARG A 62 -4.81 9.17 -2.35
N ALA A 63 -6.05 8.68 -2.32
CA ALA A 63 -6.98 9.03 -1.25
C ALA A 63 -6.52 8.50 0.09
N VAL A 64 -6.00 7.27 0.12
CA VAL A 64 -5.45 6.67 1.34
C VAL A 64 -4.26 7.48 1.85
N ALA A 65 -3.39 7.92 0.95
CA ALA A 65 -2.22 8.73 1.32
C ALA A 65 -2.64 10.07 1.94
N ASN A 66 -3.81 10.58 1.59
CA ASN A 66 -4.33 11.85 2.10
C ASN A 66 -5.31 11.67 3.26
N ALA A 67 -5.49 10.46 3.76
CA ALA A 67 -6.40 10.21 4.87
C ALA A 67 -5.95 11.00 6.11
N PRO A 68 -6.89 11.63 6.85
CA PRO A 68 -6.54 12.58 7.90
C PRO A 68 -5.58 12.07 8.97
N HIS A 69 -5.67 10.82 9.34
CA HIS A 69 -4.85 10.27 10.43
C HIS A 69 -3.89 9.20 9.94
N ALA A 70 -3.57 9.20 8.65
CA ALA A 70 -2.60 8.26 8.11
C ALA A 70 -1.22 8.55 8.72
N THR A 71 -0.53 7.49 9.14
CA THR A 71 0.84 7.63 9.62
C THR A 71 1.76 7.98 8.44
N VAL A 72 2.96 8.47 8.75
CA VAL A 72 3.96 8.75 7.70
C VAL A 72 4.22 7.49 6.87
N ASP A 73 4.36 6.34 7.54
CA ASP A 73 4.61 5.08 6.83
C ASP A 73 3.42 4.69 5.95
N ALA A 74 2.19 4.87 6.43
CA ALA A 74 1.00 4.58 5.64
C ALA A 74 0.93 5.47 4.40
N THR A 75 1.22 6.76 4.56
CA THR A 75 1.23 7.70 3.45
C THR A 75 2.26 7.29 2.40
N CYS A 76 3.49 6.98 2.82
CA CYS A 76 4.53 6.57 1.88
C CYS A 76 4.21 5.24 1.21
N ASN A 77 3.69 4.28 1.98
CA ASN A 77 3.29 2.99 1.41
C ASN A 77 2.19 3.17 0.36
N ALA A 78 1.19 3.99 0.68
CA ALA A 78 0.10 4.26 -0.26
C ALA A 78 0.60 4.98 -1.52
N LEU A 79 1.52 5.93 -1.38
CA LEU A 79 2.07 6.64 -2.54
C LEU A 79 2.90 5.72 -3.43
N CYS A 80 3.62 4.76 -2.84
CA CYS A 80 4.32 3.74 -3.63
C CYS A 80 3.33 2.89 -4.43
N LEU A 81 2.22 2.49 -3.80
CA LEU A 81 1.20 1.70 -4.50
C LEU A 81 0.51 2.53 -5.58
N ALA A 82 0.26 3.82 -5.32
CA ALA A 82 -0.28 4.72 -6.33
C ALA A 82 0.65 4.82 -7.53
N ALA A 83 1.95 4.93 -7.28
CA ALA A 83 2.94 5.01 -8.36
C ALA A 83 2.95 3.74 -9.20
N LEU A 84 2.88 2.58 -8.54
CA LEU A 84 2.88 1.30 -9.26
C LEU A 84 1.59 1.05 -10.02
N ALA A 85 0.48 1.71 -9.65
CA ALA A 85 -0.79 1.63 -10.36
C ALA A 85 -0.95 2.72 -11.42
N ALA A 86 0.01 3.65 -11.53
CA ALA A 86 -0.07 4.77 -12.46
C ALA A 86 0.04 4.29 -13.91
N GLU A 87 -0.65 4.98 -14.81
CA GLU A 87 -0.69 4.63 -16.22
C GLU A 87 0.50 5.17 -17.01
N THR A 88 1.15 6.23 -16.50
CA THR A 88 2.28 6.85 -17.19
C THR A 88 3.48 6.94 -16.26
N ASN A 89 4.67 7.03 -16.87
CA ASN A 89 5.91 7.20 -16.12
C ASN A 89 5.92 8.50 -15.33
N ASP A 90 5.42 9.58 -15.94
CA ASP A 90 5.40 10.88 -15.27
C ASP A 90 4.52 10.87 -14.02
N ASP A 91 3.33 10.24 -14.12
CA ASP A 91 2.46 10.12 -12.96
C ASP A 91 3.12 9.29 -11.87
N GLY A 92 3.73 8.17 -12.25
CA GLY A 92 4.41 7.31 -11.27
C GLY A 92 5.52 8.07 -10.55
N LEU A 93 6.33 8.83 -11.28
CA LEU A 93 7.40 9.62 -10.69
C LEU A 93 6.87 10.70 -9.76
N GLU A 94 5.72 11.28 -10.09
CA GLU A 94 5.10 12.29 -9.24
C GLU A 94 4.81 11.74 -7.84
N TRP A 95 4.21 10.55 -7.78
CA TRP A 95 3.84 9.96 -6.49
C TRP A 95 5.05 9.50 -5.70
N LEU A 96 6.07 8.99 -6.37
CA LEU A 96 7.33 8.65 -5.70
C LEU A 96 8.01 9.90 -5.15
N THR A 97 7.99 11.00 -5.90
CA THR A 97 8.56 12.25 -5.44
C THR A 97 7.85 12.74 -4.19
N ARG A 98 6.52 12.69 -4.17
CA ARG A 98 5.75 13.07 -2.98
C ARG A 98 6.07 12.19 -1.80
N SER A 99 6.28 10.90 -2.03
CA SER A 99 6.63 9.98 -0.96
C SER A 99 8.00 10.35 -0.37
N LEU A 100 8.98 10.70 -1.21
CA LEU A 100 10.29 11.15 -0.73
C LEU A 100 10.18 12.46 0.05
N GLU A 101 9.29 13.35 -0.36
CA GLU A 101 9.07 14.61 0.35
C GLU A 101 8.43 14.34 1.73
N THR A 102 7.63 13.29 1.84
CA THR A 102 7.01 12.90 3.10
C THR A 102 8.03 12.24 4.03
N ASN A 103 8.83 11.34 3.50
CA ASN A 103 9.89 10.68 4.27
C ASN A 103 11.00 10.23 3.31
N ALA A 104 12.09 11.00 3.28
CA ALA A 104 13.22 10.73 2.40
C ALA A 104 13.90 9.39 2.69
N HIS A 105 13.65 8.81 3.87
CA HIS A 105 14.29 7.56 4.28
C HIS A 105 13.39 6.34 4.08
N HIS A 106 12.21 6.50 3.49
CA HIS A 106 11.31 5.37 3.24
C HIS A 106 11.95 4.44 2.20
N ARG A 107 12.23 3.21 2.62
CA ARG A 107 13.07 2.30 1.84
C ARG A 107 12.48 1.92 0.49
N LEU A 108 11.20 1.54 0.47
CA LEU A 108 10.58 1.16 -0.80
C LEU A 108 10.56 2.34 -1.77
N THR A 109 10.25 3.54 -1.27
CA THR A 109 10.26 4.73 -2.10
C THR A 109 11.64 4.97 -2.70
N GLN A 110 12.70 4.87 -1.88
CA GLN A 110 14.07 5.07 -2.37
C GLN A 110 14.41 4.08 -3.47
N LEU A 111 14.04 2.83 -3.29
CA LEU A 111 14.31 1.78 -4.26
C LEU A 111 13.57 2.06 -5.58
N LEU A 112 12.27 2.29 -5.51
CA LEU A 112 11.45 2.52 -6.70
C LEU A 112 11.88 3.80 -7.42
N PHE A 113 12.12 4.87 -6.67
CA PHE A 113 12.53 6.15 -7.25
C PHE A 113 13.89 6.03 -7.95
N SER A 114 14.84 5.35 -7.33
CA SER A 114 16.17 5.18 -7.88
C SER A 114 16.12 4.46 -9.23
N VAL A 115 15.34 3.40 -9.32
CA VAL A 115 15.21 2.63 -10.56
C VAL A 115 14.46 3.43 -11.62
N ALA A 116 13.35 4.08 -11.24
CA ALA A 116 12.55 4.87 -12.16
C ALA A 116 13.32 6.09 -12.67
N ASN A 117 14.08 6.75 -11.80
CA ASN A 117 14.85 7.94 -12.16
C ASN A 117 16.01 7.60 -13.10
N ALA A 118 16.45 6.34 -13.10
CA ALA A 118 17.48 5.87 -14.02
C ALA A 118 16.91 5.58 -15.41
N GLY A 119 15.61 5.83 -15.63
CA GLY A 119 14.98 5.64 -16.92
C GLY A 119 14.27 4.30 -17.12
N PHE A 120 14.17 3.49 -16.06
CA PHE A 120 13.51 2.19 -16.17
C PHE A 120 11.99 2.41 -16.31
N PRO A 121 11.35 1.85 -17.34
CA PRO A 121 9.91 2.09 -17.56
C PRO A 121 9.07 1.56 -16.42
N PHE A 122 8.02 2.30 -16.04
CA PHE A 122 7.13 1.87 -14.95
C PHE A 122 6.44 0.54 -15.24
N GLU A 123 6.19 0.23 -16.49
CA GLU A 123 5.64 -1.08 -16.85
C GLU A 123 6.54 -2.22 -16.36
N ARG A 124 7.85 -2.08 -16.57
CA ARG A 124 8.82 -3.09 -16.15
C ARG A 124 9.05 -3.05 -14.64
N LEU A 125 9.05 -1.85 -14.07
CA LEU A 125 9.18 -1.67 -12.64
C LEU A 125 8.03 -2.35 -11.90
N ARG A 126 6.80 -2.14 -12.39
CA ARG A 126 5.61 -2.78 -11.83
C ARG A 126 5.69 -4.30 -11.92
N ALA A 127 6.04 -4.81 -13.08
CA ALA A 127 6.17 -6.24 -13.30
C ALA A 127 7.22 -6.85 -12.36
N SER A 128 8.35 -6.18 -12.20
CA SER A 128 9.42 -6.64 -11.32
C SER A 128 8.97 -6.62 -9.86
N ALA A 129 8.29 -5.55 -9.44
CA ALA A 129 7.78 -5.45 -8.07
C ALA A 129 6.74 -6.54 -7.79
N TYR A 130 5.84 -6.76 -8.73
CA TYR A 130 4.80 -7.78 -8.58
C TYR A 130 5.42 -9.16 -8.43
N GLU A 131 6.39 -9.52 -9.27
CA GLU A 131 7.08 -10.80 -9.16
C GLU A 131 7.83 -10.93 -7.84
N GLY A 132 8.44 -9.83 -7.38
CA GLY A 132 9.19 -9.85 -6.14
C GLY A 132 8.32 -10.11 -4.91
N PHE A 133 7.06 -9.67 -4.93
CA PHE A 133 6.16 -9.84 -3.79
C PHE A 133 5.12 -10.94 -3.98
N LYS A 134 5.19 -11.65 -5.08
CA LYS A 134 4.25 -12.73 -5.39
C LYS A 134 4.26 -13.82 -4.32
N GLU A 135 5.41 -14.08 -3.75
CA GLU A 135 5.54 -15.07 -2.69
C GLU A 135 4.76 -14.66 -1.43
N ALA A 136 4.76 -13.37 -1.09
CA ALA A 136 3.99 -12.88 0.05
C ALA A 136 2.50 -13.16 -0.14
N ILE A 137 1.99 -12.91 -1.36
CA ILE A 137 0.59 -13.18 -1.69
C ILE A 137 0.30 -14.67 -1.56
N ARG A 138 1.19 -15.52 -2.08
CA ARG A 138 1.02 -16.96 -2.01
C ARG A 138 0.98 -17.46 -0.58
N GLN A 139 1.86 -16.95 0.27
CA GLN A 139 1.91 -17.38 1.66
C GLN A 139 0.61 -17.09 2.40
N PHE A 140 0.03 -15.91 2.22
CA PHE A 140 -1.22 -15.58 2.88
C PHE A 140 -2.39 -16.39 2.32
N ASN A 141 -2.37 -16.68 1.02
CA ASN A 141 -3.42 -17.49 0.40
C ASN A 141 -3.35 -18.94 0.84
N GLU A 142 -2.17 -19.44 1.20
CA GLU A 142 -1.98 -20.83 1.61
C GLU A 142 -1.97 -21.04 3.12
N ASP A 143 -2.29 -19.98 3.90
CA ASP A 143 -2.44 -20.12 5.35
C ASP A 143 -1.14 -20.49 6.04
N THR A 144 -0.03 -19.86 5.69
CA THR A 144 1.26 -20.13 6.33
C THR A 144 1.28 -19.61 7.76
N TYR A 145 2.32 -19.97 8.51
CA TYR A 145 2.41 -19.59 9.92
C TYR A 145 2.37 -18.07 10.15
N GLU A 146 2.85 -17.26 9.20
CA GLU A 146 2.80 -15.80 9.34
C GLU A 146 1.36 -15.26 9.37
N ALA A 147 0.43 -16.01 8.76
CA ALA A 147 -0.97 -15.59 8.73
C ALA A 147 -1.59 -15.55 10.12
N ASP A 148 -1.07 -16.34 11.06
CA ASP A 148 -1.61 -16.42 12.43
C ASP A 148 -1.09 -15.33 13.35
N VAL A 149 -0.16 -14.49 12.89
CA VAL A 149 0.39 -13.40 13.70
C VAL A 149 -0.71 -12.37 13.96
N PRO A 150 -0.88 -11.93 15.21
CA PRO A 150 -1.87 -10.87 15.48
C PRO A 150 -1.53 -9.60 14.73
N PHE A 151 -2.55 -8.94 14.20
CA PHE A 151 -2.34 -7.65 13.53
C PHE A 151 -2.22 -6.54 14.58
N VAL A 152 -1.19 -5.74 14.45
CA VAL A 152 -0.98 -4.59 15.34
C VAL A 152 -1.43 -3.33 14.62
N TRP A 153 -2.53 -2.74 15.10
CA TRP A 153 -3.04 -1.50 14.52
C TRP A 153 -2.11 -0.34 14.88
N PRO A 154 -1.86 0.56 13.94
CA PRO A 154 -1.05 1.73 14.25
C PRO A 154 -1.79 2.63 15.25
N ASP A 155 -1.02 3.39 16.03
CA ASP A 155 -1.61 4.35 16.97
C ASP A 155 -2.05 5.60 16.20
N MET A 156 -3.26 5.55 15.66
CA MET A 156 -3.81 6.66 14.90
C MET A 156 -4.11 7.87 15.77
N ALA A 157 -4.30 7.66 17.08
CA ALA A 157 -4.57 8.75 18.00
C ALA A 157 -3.39 9.70 18.11
N ALA A 158 -2.17 9.19 17.97
CA ALA A 158 -0.97 10.03 18.02
C ALA A 158 -0.92 11.05 16.89
N CYS A 159 -1.67 10.81 15.82
CA CYS A 159 -1.70 11.73 14.69
C CYS A 159 -2.67 12.90 14.87
N LEU A 160 -3.43 12.90 15.96
CA LEU A 160 -4.41 13.94 16.23
C LEU A 160 -3.78 15.19 16.87
N ASP A 161 -2.60 15.06 17.40
CA ASP A 161 -1.90 16.17 18.04
C ASP A 161 -1.06 17.00 17.02
#